data_ddbc0cfc2f66790858112adbd39790d6
#
_entry.id   ddbc0cfc2f66790858112adbd39790d6
#
_cell.length_a   1.000
_cell.length_b   1.000
_cell.length_c   1.000
_cell.angle_alpha   90.00
_cell.angle_beta   90.00
_cell.angle_gamma   90.00
#
_symmetry.space_group_name_H-M   'P 1'
#
loop_
_entity.id
_entity.type
_entity.pdbx_description
1 polymer ?
#
loop_
_entity_poly.entity_id
_entity_poly.type
_entity_poly.pdbx_seq_one_letter_code
_entity_poly.pdbx_strand_id
1 'polypeptide(L)'
;TGDWVQSPVRSITLTKVNGINIENASLDVTVGQAPQFNAKVAESDLSYYHIIEGWEGSDGKMITSDNAMNDRIANKILLFEDGVTYEYFIIVTAYTGYMVSDASPVKLNGKTLDYNIPAEAADGDEIAGLPIDGGFHQAQLFNLHSVVAGADGPAFIEIQNAEKRASSVSVTAKWDAGEVTPIVCAAVYDASGRMVSMEKIENAQSTGEQAITIALPRDGDLTGAQQLTVKVFLWKDFSSLQPLAPCDEQTI
;
A
#
# COMPACT_ATOMS: atom_id res chain seq x y z
N THR A 1 59.01 1.79 27.87
CA THR A 1 58.43 1.91 26.51
C THR A 1 57.73 0.58 26.22
N GLY A 2 56.43 0.51 26.44
CA GLY A 2 55.64 -0.68 26.15
C GLY A 2 55.27 -0.66 24.67
N ASP A 3 55.76 -1.66 23.94
CA ASP A 3 55.39 -1.90 22.56
C ASP A 3 53.90 -2.31 22.53
N TRP A 4 53.07 -1.47 21.95
CA TRP A 4 51.69 -1.80 21.65
C TRP A 4 51.70 -2.86 20.53
N VAL A 5 51.38 -4.11 20.88
CA VAL A 5 51.13 -5.15 19.87
C VAL A 5 49.78 -4.87 19.26
N GLN A 6 49.75 -4.41 18.03
CA GLN A 6 48.53 -4.34 17.26
C GLN A 6 47.93 -5.75 17.14
N SER A 7 46.73 -5.92 17.71
CA SER A 7 45.94 -7.13 17.45
C SER A 7 45.63 -7.22 15.94
N PRO A 8 45.78 -8.38 15.32
CA PRO A 8 45.46 -8.52 13.91
C PRO A 8 44.00 -8.12 13.68
N VAL A 9 43.78 -7.21 12.74
CA VAL A 9 42.46 -6.83 12.28
C VAL A 9 41.80 -8.11 11.75
N ARG A 10 40.76 -8.58 12.45
CA ARG A 10 39.91 -9.67 11.94
C ARG A 10 38.84 -9.05 11.09
N SER A 11 38.87 -9.28 9.79
CA SER A 11 37.76 -8.96 8.92
C SER A 11 36.57 -9.89 9.24
N ILE A 12 35.42 -9.32 9.50
CA ILE A 12 34.18 -10.05 9.65
C ILE A 12 33.41 -9.90 8.34
N THR A 13 33.11 -11.02 7.66
CA THR A 13 32.25 -11.01 6.48
C THR A 13 30.82 -11.20 6.95
N LEU A 14 29.96 -10.21 6.69
CA LEU A 14 28.53 -10.30 6.94
C LEU A 14 27.80 -10.87 5.71
N THR A 15 26.76 -11.65 5.96
CA THR A 15 25.89 -12.19 4.92
C THR A 15 24.75 -11.22 4.66
N LYS A 16 24.57 -10.81 3.39
CA LYS A 16 23.42 -9.99 2.99
C LYS A 16 22.14 -10.79 3.07
N VAL A 17 21.11 -10.20 3.69
CA VAL A 17 19.75 -10.74 3.66
C VAL A 17 19.19 -10.59 2.26
N ASN A 18 18.68 -11.68 1.65
CA ASN A 18 18.23 -11.70 0.25
C ASN A 18 16.92 -10.93 0.02
N GLY A 19 16.17 -10.62 1.07
CA GLY A 19 14.93 -9.86 1.02
C GLY A 19 14.31 -9.73 2.40
N ILE A 20 13.41 -8.79 2.55
CA ILE A 20 12.64 -8.57 3.77
C ILE A 20 11.21 -9.01 3.48
N ASN A 21 10.79 -10.12 4.07
CA ASN A 21 9.46 -10.70 3.86
C ASN A 21 8.66 -10.61 5.16
N ILE A 22 7.61 -9.79 5.13
CA ILE A 22 6.74 -9.49 6.27
C ILE A 22 5.34 -10.01 5.96
N GLU A 23 4.79 -10.78 6.86
CA GLU A 23 3.47 -11.40 6.76
C GLU A 23 2.56 -10.93 7.88
N ASN A 24 1.25 -10.99 7.66
CA ASN A 24 0.20 -10.67 8.65
C ASN A 24 0.25 -9.25 9.22
N ALA A 25 0.86 -8.29 8.51
CA ALA A 25 0.78 -6.89 8.91
C ALA A 25 -0.68 -6.42 8.89
N SER A 26 -1.13 -5.83 10.00
CA SER A 26 -2.47 -5.22 10.10
C SER A 26 -2.39 -3.79 9.59
N LEU A 27 -2.91 -3.56 8.38
CA LEU A 27 -2.82 -2.28 7.70
C LEU A 27 -4.13 -1.47 7.77
N ASP A 28 -5.16 -2.01 8.40
CA ASP A 28 -6.44 -1.34 8.54
C ASP A 28 -6.37 -0.27 9.64
N VAL A 29 -6.87 0.91 9.30
CA VAL A 29 -6.97 2.06 10.21
C VAL A 29 -8.45 2.41 10.38
N THR A 30 -8.98 2.14 11.57
CA THR A 30 -10.38 2.44 11.90
C THR A 30 -10.41 3.46 13.04
N VAL A 31 -11.08 4.59 12.83
CA VAL A 31 -11.24 5.65 13.85
C VAL A 31 -11.79 5.06 15.16
N GLY A 32 -11.19 5.47 16.27
CA GLY A 32 -11.55 5.00 17.60
C GLY A 32 -11.03 3.60 17.96
N GLN A 33 -10.31 2.93 17.07
CA GLN A 33 -9.64 1.66 17.34
C GLN A 33 -8.15 1.88 17.65
N ALA A 34 -7.60 1.04 18.52
CA ALA A 34 -6.16 1.03 18.77
C ALA A 34 -5.40 0.32 17.63
N PRO A 35 -4.19 0.78 17.29
CA PRO A 35 -3.31 0.07 16.37
C PRO A 35 -3.10 -1.39 16.77
N GLN A 36 -3.12 -2.28 15.77
CA GLN A 36 -2.88 -3.71 15.95
C GLN A 36 -1.49 -4.07 15.40
N PHE A 37 -0.76 -4.90 16.14
CA PHE A 37 0.59 -5.33 15.81
C PHE A 37 0.62 -6.85 15.63
N ASN A 38 0.50 -7.31 14.38
CA ASN A 38 0.40 -8.73 14.03
C ASN A 38 1.45 -9.17 13.02
N ALA A 39 2.31 -8.22 12.56
CA ALA A 39 3.34 -8.52 11.58
C ALA A 39 4.34 -9.54 12.10
N LYS A 40 4.75 -10.43 11.19
CA LYS A 40 5.74 -11.47 11.45
C LYS A 40 6.74 -11.53 10.32
N VAL A 41 7.97 -11.88 10.65
CA VAL A 41 8.95 -12.30 9.66
C VAL A 41 8.50 -13.63 9.06
N ALA A 42 8.59 -13.77 7.74
CA ALA A 42 8.31 -15.05 7.08
C ALA A 42 9.17 -16.18 7.67
N GLU A 43 8.62 -17.39 7.75
CA GLU A 43 9.29 -18.53 8.41
C GLU A 43 10.68 -18.83 7.84
N SER A 44 10.87 -18.62 6.53
CA SER A 44 12.16 -18.78 5.85
C SER A 44 13.25 -17.81 6.34
N ASP A 45 12.86 -16.69 6.92
CA ASP A 45 13.75 -15.56 7.20
C ASP A 45 13.97 -15.33 8.70
N LEU A 46 13.28 -16.08 9.56
CA LEU A 46 13.34 -15.96 11.02
C LEU A 46 14.75 -16.05 11.62
N SER A 47 15.70 -16.67 10.92
CA SER A 47 17.08 -16.80 11.38
C SER A 47 17.98 -15.64 10.97
N TYR A 48 17.48 -14.67 10.19
CA TYR A 48 18.28 -13.60 9.61
C TYR A 48 18.06 -12.25 10.28
N TYR A 49 16.83 -11.96 10.69
CA TYR A 49 16.45 -10.69 11.30
C TYR A 49 15.17 -10.81 12.15
N HIS A 50 14.92 -9.80 12.96
CA HIS A 50 13.63 -9.55 13.61
C HIS A 50 13.10 -8.18 13.22
N ILE A 51 11.83 -7.92 13.53
CA ILE A 51 11.16 -6.67 13.20
C ILE A 51 10.50 -6.05 14.42
N ILE A 52 10.38 -4.73 14.39
CA ILE A 52 9.45 -3.94 15.20
C ILE A 52 8.57 -3.20 14.22
N GLU A 53 7.26 -3.34 14.32
CA GLU A 53 6.30 -2.61 13.51
C GLU A 53 5.79 -1.38 14.25
N GLY A 54 5.34 -0.37 13.50
CA GLY A 54 4.82 0.85 14.09
C GLY A 54 3.95 1.67 13.14
N TRP A 55 3.32 2.67 13.74
CA TRP A 55 2.51 3.67 13.07
C TRP A 55 2.98 5.07 13.46
N GLU A 56 3.04 5.98 12.50
CA GLU A 56 3.29 7.40 12.69
C GLU A 56 2.11 8.20 12.12
N GLY A 57 1.59 9.14 12.88
CA GLY A 57 0.52 10.04 12.47
C GLY A 57 1.07 11.36 11.93
N SER A 58 0.38 11.96 10.95
CA SER A 58 0.67 13.32 10.45
C SER A 58 0.56 14.40 11.54
N ASP A 59 -0.02 14.06 12.68
CA ASP A 59 -0.10 14.90 13.89
C ASP A 59 1.16 14.77 14.79
N GLY A 60 2.16 14.01 14.36
CA GLY A 60 3.42 13.77 15.08
C GLY A 60 3.32 12.79 16.25
N LYS A 61 2.23 12.04 16.33
CA LYS A 61 2.11 10.90 17.26
C LYS A 61 2.68 9.64 16.64
N MET A 62 3.21 8.75 17.48
CA MET A 62 3.78 7.47 17.03
C MET A 62 3.45 6.36 18.03
N ILE A 63 3.46 5.13 17.56
CA ILE A 63 3.41 3.93 18.40
C ILE A 63 4.14 2.77 17.71
N THR A 64 4.72 1.87 18.48
CA THR A 64 5.40 0.67 17.97
C THR A 64 4.92 -0.59 18.69
N SER A 65 5.27 -1.75 18.16
CA SER A 65 5.05 -3.05 18.83
C SER A 65 6.01 -3.29 19.98
N ASP A 66 7.06 -2.47 20.16
CA ASP A 66 8.04 -2.59 21.24
C ASP A 66 7.71 -1.68 22.42
N ASN A 67 7.45 -2.28 23.58
CA ASN A 67 7.10 -1.54 24.79
C ASN A 67 8.23 -0.63 25.28
N ALA A 68 9.49 -1.05 25.16
CA ALA A 68 10.63 -0.26 25.62
C ALA A 68 10.86 0.99 24.75
N MET A 69 10.57 0.88 23.44
CA MET A 69 10.52 2.05 22.57
C MET A 69 9.34 2.95 22.93
N ASN A 70 8.16 2.38 23.14
CA ASN A 70 6.96 3.13 23.50
C ASN A 70 7.15 3.93 24.80
N ASP A 71 7.91 3.43 25.77
CA ASP A 71 8.19 4.16 27.01
C ASP A 71 8.98 5.47 26.78
N ARG A 72 9.66 5.61 25.65
CA ARG A 72 10.42 6.79 25.25
C ARG A 72 9.64 7.74 24.34
N ILE A 73 8.51 7.30 23.77
CA ILE A 73 7.66 8.12 22.89
C ILE A 73 6.80 9.03 23.78
N ALA A 74 6.99 10.35 23.63
CA ALA A 74 6.25 11.36 24.40
C ALA A 74 4.78 11.44 23.98
N ASN A 75 4.52 11.39 22.65
CA ASN A 75 3.20 11.50 22.07
C ASN A 75 2.83 10.17 21.41
N LYS A 76 1.96 9.39 22.06
CA LYS A 76 1.57 8.06 21.58
C LYS A 76 0.25 8.08 20.85
N ILE A 77 0.15 7.29 19.79
CA ILE A 77 -1.14 6.91 19.20
C ILE A 77 -1.79 5.92 20.16
N LEU A 78 -2.86 6.30 20.83
CA LEU A 78 -3.67 5.39 21.65
C LEU A 78 -4.82 4.80 20.83
N LEU A 79 -5.46 5.63 20.03
CA LEU A 79 -6.53 5.30 19.10
C LEU A 79 -6.27 6.06 17.81
N PHE A 80 -6.70 5.53 16.69
CA PHE A 80 -6.71 6.26 15.43
C PHE A 80 -7.74 7.38 15.48
N GLU A 81 -7.32 8.59 15.11
CA GLU A 81 -8.13 9.80 15.15
C GLU A 81 -8.59 10.19 13.75
N ASP A 82 -9.82 10.71 13.64
CA ASP A 82 -10.41 11.13 12.38
C ASP A 82 -9.59 12.22 11.68
N GLY A 83 -9.46 12.13 10.35
CA GLY A 83 -8.72 13.08 9.52
C GLY A 83 -7.20 13.03 9.64
N VAL A 84 -6.63 12.15 10.47
CA VAL A 84 -5.18 11.97 10.58
C VAL A 84 -4.69 10.95 9.55
N THR A 85 -3.65 11.32 8.80
CA THR A 85 -2.93 10.37 7.94
C THR A 85 -1.98 9.56 8.80
N TYR A 86 -2.08 8.23 8.71
CA TYR A 86 -1.19 7.30 9.40
C TYR A 86 -0.30 6.58 8.40
N GLU A 87 0.97 6.48 8.74
CA GLU A 87 1.99 5.79 7.95
C GLU A 87 2.51 4.58 8.71
N TYR A 88 2.43 3.42 8.07
CA TYR A 88 2.94 2.18 8.62
C TYR A 88 4.44 2.06 8.31
N PHE A 89 5.21 1.70 9.32
CA PHE A 89 6.64 1.49 9.19
C PHE A 89 7.10 0.22 9.90
N ILE A 90 8.27 -0.26 9.49
CA ILE A 90 8.95 -1.41 10.09
C ILE A 90 10.40 -1.05 10.39
N ILE A 91 10.87 -1.42 11.56
CA ILE A 91 12.30 -1.44 11.90
C ILE A 91 12.78 -2.88 11.78
N VAL A 92 13.73 -3.12 10.89
CA VAL A 92 14.35 -4.43 10.68
C VAL A 92 15.71 -4.43 11.35
N THR A 93 15.97 -5.41 12.21
CA THR A 93 17.29 -5.58 12.85
C THR A 93 17.84 -6.94 12.48
N ALA A 94 18.96 -6.95 11.77
CA ALA A 94 19.66 -8.17 11.38
C ALA A 94 20.32 -8.83 12.59
N TYR A 95 20.33 -10.17 12.63
CA TYR A 95 21.06 -10.91 13.64
C TYR A 95 22.56 -10.90 13.37
N THR A 96 23.36 -11.24 14.39
CA THR A 96 24.83 -11.31 14.29
C THR A 96 25.25 -12.18 13.09
N GLY A 97 26.09 -11.64 12.24
CA GLY A 97 26.56 -12.30 11.02
C GLY A 97 25.76 -11.95 9.76
N TYR A 98 24.66 -11.19 9.90
CA TYR A 98 23.82 -10.74 8.78
C TYR A 98 23.77 -9.22 8.69
N MET A 99 23.42 -8.72 7.52
CA MET A 99 23.15 -7.31 7.28
C MET A 99 22.01 -7.14 6.26
N VAL A 100 21.22 -6.08 6.43
CA VAL A 100 20.23 -5.62 5.45
C VAL A 100 20.95 -4.82 4.37
N SER A 101 20.63 -5.03 3.12
CA SER A 101 21.16 -4.26 1.98
C SER A 101 20.10 -3.28 1.48
N ASP A 102 20.53 -2.12 0.99
CA ASP A 102 19.72 -1.16 0.26
C ASP A 102 19.01 -1.77 -0.96
N ALA A 103 19.61 -2.79 -1.57
CA ALA A 103 19.04 -3.54 -2.68
C ALA A 103 18.14 -4.71 -2.25
N SER A 104 17.90 -4.91 -0.96
CA SER A 104 17.02 -6.01 -0.50
C SER A 104 15.56 -5.71 -0.85
N PRO A 105 14.88 -6.55 -1.66
CA PRO A 105 13.47 -6.35 -1.97
C PRO A 105 12.63 -6.49 -0.70
N VAL A 106 11.62 -5.64 -0.56
CA VAL A 106 10.67 -5.66 0.56
C VAL A 106 9.34 -6.25 0.09
N LYS A 107 8.85 -7.24 0.81
CA LYS A 107 7.51 -7.80 0.62
C LYS A 107 6.68 -7.60 1.89
N LEU A 108 5.47 -7.09 1.71
CA LEU A 108 4.50 -6.89 2.77
C LEU A 108 3.21 -7.63 2.42
N ASN A 109 2.80 -8.56 3.27
CA ASN A 109 1.63 -9.44 3.04
C ASN A 109 1.64 -10.12 1.66
N GLY A 110 2.83 -10.59 1.24
CA GLY A 110 3.03 -11.29 -0.04
C GLY A 110 3.19 -10.38 -1.26
N LYS A 111 2.92 -9.07 -1.15
CA LYS A 111 3.09 -8.10 -2.23
C LYS A 111 4.51 -7.52 -2.18
N THR A 112 5.24 -7.60 -3.30
CA THR A 112 6.52 -6.87 -3.44
C THR A 112 6.24 -5.38 -3.55
N LEU A 113 6.89 -4.59 -2.71
CA LEU A 113 6.81 -3.14 -2.75
C LEU A 113 7.87 -2.59 -3.70
N ASP A 114 7.54 -1.52 -4.43
CA ASP A 114 8.51 -0.69 -5.13
C ASP A 114 9.15 0.26 -4.10
N TYR A 115 10.04 -0.29 -3.30
CA TYR A 115 10.62 0.37 -2.14
C TYR A 115 12.13 0.20 -2.15
N ASN A 116 12.83 1.32 -2.16
CA ASN A 116 14.28 1.36 -1.97
C ASN A 116 14.54 1.74 -0.51
N ILE A 117 15.31 0.93 0.19
CA ILE A 117 15.71 1.25 1.57
C ILE A 117 16.62 2.48 1.50
N PRO A 118 16.22 3.64 2.07
CA PRO A 118 17.07 4.84 2.02
C PRO A 118 18.37 4.58 2.78
N ALA A 119 19.48 5.04 2.22
CA ALA A 119 20.79 4.94 2.89
C ALA A 119 20.79 5.65 4.26
N GLU A 120 19.93 6.65 4.43
CA GLU A 120 19.75 7.41 5.68
C GLU A 120 18.85 6.69 6.70
N ALA A 121 18.15 5.62 6.29
CA ALA A 121 17.32 4.81 7.18
C ALA A 121 18.14 3.91 8.12
N ALA A 122 19.45 3.92 7.97
CA ALA A 122 20.37 3.16 8.79
C ALA A 122 20.72 3.92 10.05
N ASP A 123 20.23 3.46 11.17
CA ASP A 123 20.79 3.86 12.46
C ASP A 123 21.90 2.88 12.82
N GLY A 124 23.13 3.40 12.83
CA GLY A 124 24.29 2.65 13.29
C GLY A 124 25.05 1.87 12.23
N ASP A 125 25.80 2.58 11.40
CA ASP A 125 26.81 2.01 10.48
C ASP A 125 27.96 1.29 11.19
N GLU A 126 27.89 1.10 12.49
CA GLU A 126 28.94 0.53 13.30
C GLU A 126 28.46 -0.69 14.09
N ILE A 127 28.96 -1.86 13.75
CA ILE A 127 28.98 -2.99 14.68
C ILE A 127 30.27 -2.90 15.49
N ALA A 128 30.14 -2.58 16.79
CA ALA A 128 31.29 -2.46 17.71
C ALA A 128 32.35 -1.45 17.25
N GLY A 129 31.94 -0.33 16.62
CA GLY A 129 32.86 0.71 16.14
C GLY A 129 33.50 0.42 14.80
N LEU A 130 33.03 -0.57 14.06
CA LEU A 130 33.55 -0.90 12.71
C LEU A 130 32.51 -0.54 11.65
N PRO A 131 32.86 0.21 10.61
CA PRO A 131 31.97 0.53 9.51
C PRO A 131 31.55 -0.74 8.75
N ILE A 132 30.26 -0.83 8.39
CA ILE A 132 29.71 -1.92 7.58
C ILE A 132 29.67 -1.45 6.13
N ASP A 133 30.47 -2.06 5.27
CA ASP A 133 30.48 -1.73 3.85
C ASP A 133 29.28 -2.34 3.11
N GLY A 134 28.41 -1.49 2.58
CA GLY A 134 27.30 -1.85 1.69
C GLY A 134 26.12 -2.55 2.33
N GLY A 135 25.82 -2.29 3.61
CA GLY A 135 24.64 -2.79 4.30
C GLY A 135 24.47 -2.22 5.70
N PHE A 136 23.37 -2.59 6.36
CA PHE A 136 22.94 -2.04 7.63
C PHE A 136 22.68 -3.16 8.64
N HIS A 137 23.05 -2.95 9.90
CA HIS A 137 22.62 -3.83 10.99
C HIS A 137 21.14 -3.61 11.31
N GLN A 138 20.69 -2.36 11.28
CA GLN A 138 19.31 -1.98 11.47
C GLN A 138 18.88 -1.04 10.33
N ALA A 139 17.69 -1.27 9.80
CA ALA A 139 17.07 -0.41 8.77
C ALA A 139 15.67 -0.03 9.22
N GLN A 140 15.33 1.26 9.07
CA GLN A 140 13.98 1.77 9.28
C GLN A 140 13.31 1.91 7.92
N LEU A 141 12.21 1.17 7.71
CA LEU A 141 11.44 1.17 6.48
C LEU A 141 10.17 1.99 6.71
N PHE A 142 10.21 3.27 6.32
CA PHE A 142 9.07 4.19 6.44
C PHE A 142 8.13 4.11 5.25
N ASN A 143 6.90 4.61 5.43
CA ASN A 143 5.89 4.79 4.37
C ASN A 143 5.58 3.49 3.60
N LEU A 144 5.63 2.35 4.26
CA LEU A 144 5.29 1.07 3.64
C LEU A 144 3.80 0.99 3.28
N HIS A 145 2.97 1.71 4.00
CA HIS A 145 1.54 1.88 3.76
C HIS A 145 1.09 3.20 4.38
N SER A 146 0.27 3.99 3.66
CA SER A 146 -0.29 5.25 4.15
C SER A 146 -1.80 5.23 3.99
N VAL A 147 -2.50 5.66 5.03
CA VAL A 147 -3.97 5.68 5.07
C VAL A 147 -4.46 6.84 5.92
N VAL A 148 -5.54 7.50 5.51
CA VAL A 148 -6.22 8.54 6.28
C VAL A 148 -7.30 7.88 7.13
N ALA A 149 -7.23 8.05 8.46
CA ALA A 149 -8.26 7.54 9.36
C ALA A 149 -9.56 8.34 9.18
N GLY A 150 -10.71 7.65 9.19
CA GLY A 150 -12.01 8.30 9.01
C GLY A 150 -12.35 8.61 7.55
N ALA A 151 -11.43 8.46 6.61
CA ALA A 151 -11.83 8.23 5.24
C ALA A 151 -12.62 6.91 5.27
N ASP A 152 -13.94 6.99 5.11
CA ASP A 152 -14.84 5.85 5.10
C ASP A 152 -14.27 4.79 4.16
N GLY A 153 -13.63 3.74 4.71
CA GLY A 153 -13.01 2.62 4.00
C GLY A 153 -12.10 3.00 2.81
N PRO A 154 -11.35 2.08 2.24
CA PRO A 154 -10.68 2.37 0.98
C PRO A 154 -11.75 2.73 -0.05
N ALA A 155 -11.56 3.86 -0.74
CA ALA A 155 -12.45 4.25 -1.82
C ALA A 155 -12.74 3.02 -2.69
N PHE A 156 -13.99 2.76 -2.98
CA PHE A 156 -14.38 1.63 -3.80
C PHE A 156 -15.38 2.03 -4.89
N ILE A 157 -15.44 1.24 -5.92
CA ILE A 157 -16.52 1.24 -6.90
C ILE A 157 -16.82 -0.19 -7.30
N GLU A 158 -18.09 -0.54 -7.35
CA GLU A 158 -18.55 -1.88 -7.72
C GLU A 158 -19.78 -1.84 -8.62
N ILE A 159 -19.88 -2.82 -9.51
CA ILE A 159 -21.04 -3.02 -10.36
C ILE A 159 -22.05 -3.86 -9.59
N GLN A 160 -23.21 -3.26 -9.28
CA GLN A 160 -24.32 -3.98 -8.67
C GLN A 160 -25.13 -4.76 -9.71
N ASN A 161 -25.27 -4.20 -10.90
CA ASN A 161 -25.95 -4.83 -12.02
C ASN A 161 -25.50 -4.22 -13.35
N ALA A 162 -25.40 -5.04 -14.39
CA ALA A 162 -25.15 -4.59 -15.76
C ALA A 162 -26.02 -5.36 -16.75
N GLU A 163 -26.75 -4.64 -17.59
CA GLU A 163 -27.69 -5.20 -18.56
C GLU A 163 -27.45 -4.64 -19.96
N LYS A 164 -27.31 -5.52 -20.95
CA LYS A 164 -27.29 -5.14 -22.37
C LYS A 164 -28.71 -4.99 -22.89
N ARG A 165 -28.98 -3.86 -23.56
CA ARG A 165 -30.21 -3.56 -24.30
C ARG A 165 -29.89 -3.40 -25.78
N ALA A 166 -30.92 -3.27 -26.61
CA ALA A 166 -30.74 -3.21 -28.07
C ALA A 166 -29.78 -2.10 -28.55
N SER A 167 -29.79 -0.94 -27.91
CA SER A 167 -28.98 0.23 -28.31
C SER A 167 -28.21 0.87 -27.15
N SER A 168 -28.12 0.21 -26.02
CA SER A 168 -27.44 0.73 -24.83
C SER A 168 -27.05 -0.38 -23.88
N VAL A 169 -26.15 -0.05 -22.98
CA VAL A 169 -25.87 -0.83 -21.76
C VAL A 169 -26.31 0.01 -20.57
N SER A 170 -27.05 -0.59 -19.65
CA SER A 170 -27.39 0.01 -18.37
C SER A 170 -26.54 -0.65 -17.29
N VAL A 171 -25.78 0.12 -16.54
CA VAL A 171 -25.00 -0.35 -15.39
C VAL A 171 -25.39 0.40 -14.14
N THR A 172 -25.65 -0.31 -13.06
CA THR A 172 -25.82 0.29 -11.73
C THR A 172 -24.50 0.15 -11.00
N ALA A 173 -23.84 1.28 -10.72
CA ALA A 173 -22.60 1.36 -9.97
C ALA A 173 -22.88 1.93 -8.58
N LYS A 174 -22.22 1.35 -7.58
CA LYS A 174 -22.18 1.84 -6.21
C LYS A 174 -20.74 2.22 -5.88
N TRP A 175 -20.54 3.35 -5.22
CA TRP A 175 -19.20 3.84 -4.91
C TRP A 175 -19.14 4.55 -3.56
N ASP A 176 -17.92 4.62 -3.05
CA ASP A 176 -17.50 5.48 -1.97
C ASP A 176 -16.13 6.06 -2.32
N ALA A 177 -16.02 7.37 -2.33
CA ALA A 177 -14.79 8.12 -2.63
C ALA A 177 -14.21 8.82 -1.38
N GLY A 178 -14.73 8.49 -0.19
CA GLY A 178 -14.41 9.20 1.05
C GLY A 178 -14.86 10.66 0.98
N GLU A 179 -13.98 11.58 1.30
CA GLU A 179 -14.28 13.03 1.28
C GLU A 179 -14.11 13.69 -0.11
N VAL A 180 -13.69 12.93 -1.12
CA VAL A 180 -13.40 13.47 -2.46
C VAL A 180 -14.69 13.52 -3.28
N THR A 181 -14.94 14.64 -3.98
CA THR A 181 -15.96 14.71 -5.03
C THR A 181 -15.42 13.99 -6.28
N PRO A 182 -15.88 12.78 -6.60
CA PRO A 182 -15.29 11.99 -7.66
C PRO A 182 -15.92 12.28 -9.03
N ILE A 183 -15.27 11.75 -10.06
CA ILE A 183 -15.88 11.47 -11.35
C ILE A 183 -16.12 9.96 -11.42
N VAL A 184 -17.37 9.58 -11.65
CA VAL A 184 -17.74 8.18 -11.89
C VAL A 184 -17.87 7.96 -13.38
N CYS A 185 -17.16 7.00 -13.92
CA CYS A 185 -17.20 6.64 -15.34
C CYS A 185 -17.63 5.19 -15.51
N ALA A 186 -18.41 4.93 -16.54
CA ALA A 186 -18.71 3.58 -16.99
C ALA A 186 -18.38 3.46 -18.49
N ALA A 187 -17.61 2.46 -18.86
CA ALA A 187 -17.19 2.22 -20.23
C ALA A 187 -17.51 0.81 -20.69
N VAL A 188 -17.85 0.66 -21.96
CA VAL A 188 -18.13 -0.62 -22.60
C VAL A 188 -16.99 -0.97 -23.53
N TYR A 189 -16.52 -2.20 -23.46
CA TYR A 189 -15.45 -2.76 -24.29
C TYR A 189 -15.98 -3.94 -25.10
N ASP A 190 -15.48 -4.08 -26.33
CA ASP A 190 -15.74 -5.26 -27.16
C ASP A 190 -14.84 -6.45 -26.75
N ALA A 191 -15.08 -7.60 -27.38
CA ALA A 191 -14.31 -8.82 -27.13
C ALA A 191 -12.81 -8.71 -27.44
N SER A 192 -12.39 -7.69 -28.21
CA SER A 192 -10.98 -7.40 -28.50
C SER A 192 -10.33 -6.50 -27.45
N GLY A 193 -11.09 -6.04 -26.45
CA GLY A 193 -10.64 -5.09 -25.42
C GLY A 193 -10.62 -3.63 -25.89
N ARG A 194 -11.23 -3.30 -27.05
CA ARG A 194 -11.36 -1.93 -27.52
C ARG A 194 -12.56 -1.26 -26.86
N MET A 195 -12.37 -0.05 -26.33
CA MET A 195 -13.46 0.76 -25.79
C MET A 195 -14.43 1.17 -26.92
N VAL A 196 -15.70 0.85 -26.74
CA VAL A 196 -16.78 1.10 -27.69
C VAL A 196 -17.51 2.39 -27.38
N SER A 197 -17.79 2.62 -26.10
CA SER A 197 -18.52 3.79 -25.62
C SER A 197 -18.25 4.01 -24.14
N MET A 198 -18.46 5.24 -23.68
CA MET A 198 -18.29 5.63 -22.29
C MET A 198 -19.33 6.70 -21.92
N GLU A 199 -19.77 6.67 -20.66
CA GLU A 199 -20.57 7.70 -20.05
C GLU A 199 -19.98 8.08 -18.70
N LYS A 200 -20.23 9.30 -18.21
CA LYS A 200 -19.67 9.79 -16.95
C LYS A 200 -20.68 10.59 -16.14
N ILE A 201 -20.51 10.59 -14.85
CA ILE A 201 -21.14 11.48 -13.90
C ILE A 201 -20.07 12.41 -13.36
N GLU A 202 -20.15 13.70 -13.73
CA GLU A 202 -19.27 14.74 -13.18
C GLU A 202 -19.87 15.26 -11.86
N ASN A 203 -19.01 15.58 -10.91
CA ASN A 203 -19.38 16.07 -9.58
C ASN A 203 -20.37 15.12 -8.87
N ALA A 204 -20.13 13.81 -8.98
CA ALA A 204 -20.85 12.84 -8.20
C ALA A 204 -20.67 13.13 -6.70
N GLN A 205 -21.68 12.76 -5.88
CA GLN A 205 -21.46 12.79 -4.44
C GLN A 205 -20.34 11.83 -4.05
N SER A 206 -19.67 12.08 -2.93
CA SER A 206 -18.57 11.23 -2.48
C SER A 206 -18.99 9.78 -2.31
N THR A 207 -20.23 9.53 -1.88
CA THR A 207 -20.84 8.21 -1.81
C THR A 207 -22.12 8.18 -2.65
N GLY A 208 -22.40 7.04 -3.28
CA GLY A 208 -23.63 6.92 -4.06
C GLY A 208 -23.85 5.57 -4.71
N GLU A 209 -25.07 5.43 -5.24
CA GLU A 209 -25.46 4.33 -6.10
C GLU A 209 -26.35 4.90 -7.22
N GLN A 210 -25.97 4.66 -8.46
CA GLN A 210 -26.70 5.23 -9.60
C GLN A 210 -26.63 4.32 -10.82
N ALA A 211 -27.74 4.29 -11.58
CA ALA A 211 -27.79 3.68 -12.89
C ALA A 211 -27.21 4.64 -13.95
N ILE A 212 -26.24 4.16 -14.73
CA ILE A 212 -25.61 4.85 -15.84
C ILE A 212 -26.03 4.15 -17.13
N THR A 213 -26.56 4.92 -18.09
CA THR A 213 -26.96 4.36 -19.38
C THR A 213 -25.95 4.78 -20.45
N ILE A 214 -25.25 3.83 -21.03
CA ILE A 214 -24.22 4.02 -22.04
C ILE A 214 -24.82 3.69 -23.40
N ALA A 215 -24.91 4.68 -24.29
CA ALA A 215 -25.38 4.46 -25.64
C ALA A 215 -24.37 3.64 -26.45
N LEU A 216 -24.83 2.62 -27.15
CA LEU A 216 -23.99 1.85 -28.07
C LEU A 216 -24.05 2.48 -29.48
N PRO A 217 -22.94 2.49 -30.23
CA PRO A 217 -22.93 2.96 -31.61
C PRO A 217 -23.89 2.13 -32.48
N ARG A 218 -24.52 2.78 -33.45
CA ARG A 218 -25.50 2.17 -34.35
C ARG A 218 -24.89 1.28 -35.45
N ASP A 219 -23.58 1.23 -35.53
CA ASP A 219 -22.89 0.50 -36.57
C ASP A 219 -22.93 -0.99 -36.35
N GLY A 220 -23.23 -1.75 -37.41
CA GLY A 220 -23.61 -3.16 -37.44
C GLY A 220 -22.67 -4.19 -36.80
N ASP A 221 -21.52 -3.78 -36.28
CA ASP A 221 -20.53 -4.67 -35.66
C ASP A 221 -20.88 -5.09 -34.21
N LEU A 222 -21.85 -4.42 -33.58
CA LEU A 222 -22.24 -4.70 -32.18
C LEU A 222 -23.64 -5.32 -32.06
N THR A 223 -24.32 -5.55 -33.18
CA THR A 223 -25.64 -6.20 -33.23
C THR A 223 -25.46 -7.71 -33.27
N GLY A 224 -25.76 -8.38 -32.18
CA GLY A 224 -25.74 -9.82 -32.08
C GLY A 224 -24.91 -10.31 -30.89
N ALA A 225 -24.68 -11.59 -30.79
CA ALA A 225 -24.11 -12.33 -29.68
C ALA A 225 -22.63 -11.97 -29.29
N GLN A 226 -22.20 -10.71 -29.48
CA GLN A 226 -20.88 -10.31 -29.02
C GLN A 226 -20.89 -10.07 -27.51
N GLN A 227 -19.96 -10.72 -26.85
CA GLN A 227 -19.66 -10.51 -25.45
C GLN A 227 -19.09 -9.11 -25.25
N LEU A 228 -19.70 -8.34 -24.37
CA LEU A 228 -19.23 -7.01 -23.97
C LEU A 228 -18.71 -7.06 -22.55
N THR A 229 -17.71 -6.26 -22.26
CA THR A 229 -17.23 -6.03 -20.89
C THR A 229 -17.55 -4.60 -20.49
N VAL A 230 -18.24 -4.44 -19.36
CA VAL A 230 -18.47 -3.13 -18.74
C VAL A 230 -17.39 -2.94 -17.67
N LYS A 231 -16.78 -1.76 -17.65
CA LYS A 231 -15.87 -1.35 -16.56
C LYS A 231 -16.37 -0.07 -15.95
N VAL A 232 -16.32 0.02 -14.62
CA VAL A 232 -16.61 1.24 -13.88
C VAL A 232 -15.36 1.76 -13.21
N PHE A 233 -15.21 3.08 -13.20
CA PHE A 233 -14.02 3.77 -12.72
C PHE A 233 -14.43 4.88 -11.76
N LEU A 234 -13.68 5.03 -10.69
CA LEU A 234 -13.79 6.13 -9.75
C LEU A 234 -12.50 6.96 -9.82
N TRP A 235 -12.59 8.18 -10.36
CA TRP A 235 -11.44 9.06 -10.54
C TRP A 235 -11.59 10.35 -9.75
N LYS A 236 -10.46 10.90 -9.31
CA LYS A 236 -10.41 12.21 -8.66
C LYS A 236 -10.79 13.31 -9.65
N ASP A 237 -10.17 13.30 -10.81
CA ASP A 237 -10.43 14.24 -11.91
C ASP A 237 -9.90 13.67 -13.25
N PHE A 238 -10.34 14.24 -14.38
CA PHE A 238 -9.85 13.85 -15.69
C PHE A 238 -8.48 14.40 -16.04
N SER A 239 -8.04 15.46 -15.39
CA SER A 239 -6.76 16.11 -15.73
C SER A 239 -5.57 15.31 -15.22
N SER A 240 -5.71 14.72 -14.04
CA SER A 240 -4.68 13.87 -13.43
C SER A 240 -4.83 12.39 -13.78
N LEU A 241 -6.03 11.96 -14.21
CA LEU A 241 -6.42 10.55 -14.39
C LEU A 241 -6.08 9.70 -13.16
N GLN A 242 -6.13 10.32 -11.98
CA GLN A 242 -5.81 9.65 -10.72
C GLN A 242 -7.00 8.78 -10.27
N PRO A 243 -6.85 7.44 -10.28
CA PRO A 243 -7.88 6.56 -9.75
C PRO A 243 -7.95 6.71 -8.23
N LEU A 244 -9.17 6.74 -7.70
CA LEU A 244 -9.43 6.68 -6.26
C LEU A 244 -9.59 5.24 -5.77
N ALA A 245 -10.00 4.34 -6.66
CA ALA A 245 -10.18 2.92 -6.39
C ALA A 245 -9.78 2.08 -7.61
N PRO A 246 -9.48 0.79 -7.43
CA PRO A 246 -9.43 -0.16 -8.54
C PRO A 246 -10.75 -0.15 -9.31
N CYS A 247 -10.71 -0.30 -10.64
CA CYS A 247 -11.93 -0.45 -11.44
C CYS A 247 -12.57 -1.82 -11.15
N ASP A 248 -13.90 -1.86 -11.23
CA ASP A 248 -14.65 -3.12 -11.26
C ASP A 248 -15.13 -3.42 -12.68
N GLU A 249 -15.25 -4.69 -13.03
CA GLU A 249 -15.64 -5.13 -14.38
C GLU A 249 -16.58 -6.32 -14.38
N GLN A 250 -17.52 -6.28 -15.30
CA GLN A 250 -18.48 -7.36 -15.53
C GLN A 250 -18.64 -7.64 -17.03
N THR A 251 -18.60 -8.91 -17.39
CA THR A 251 -18.93 -9.37 -18.75
C THR A 251 -20.44 -9.63 -18.90
N ILE A 252 -21.05 -9.16 -20.01
CA ILE A 252 -22.48 -9.21 -20.28
C ILE A 252 -22.78 -9.67 -21.70
#